data_1e6504afcfcf02a8c7d44bab1cdc6dec
#
_entry.id   1e6504afcfcf02a8c7d44bab1cdc6dec
#
_cell.length_a   1.000
_cell.length_b   1.000
_cell.length_c   1.000
_cell.angle_alpha   90.00
_cell.angle_beta   90.00
_cell.angle_gamma   90.00
#
_symmetry.space_group_name_H-M   'P 1'
#
loop_
_entity.id
_entity.type
_entity.pdbx_description
1 polymer ?
#
loop_
_entity_poly.entity_id
_entity_poly.type
_entity_poly.pdbx_seq_one_letter_code
_entity_poly.pdbx_strand_id
1 'polypeptide(L)'
;QDSCQASTFSVIIVRGSVASWRVRPDMPEQRAAMTIQELRAIAVPVIVRTTEDMLSLVPDTLREAARDHDVILTSGGVSVGEADFTRDVMARLGDVLFWKLAMKPGRPFAFGRIGGHDGAWLFGLPGNPVATMIAFYQFARPALLRLAGVDPVAPPPLLDARSSGAIRKAPGRTEFLRGVLFEADGHWQVRSTGAQGSGILSSMADANCFIVLGPDQTSVTAGEPVAVQLFDGLV
;
A
#
# COMPACT_ATOMS: atom_id res chain seq x y z
N GLN A 1 -17.10 14.85 -25.52
CA GLN A 1 -17.59 13.74 -24.70
C GLN A 1 -16.56 13.56 -23.57
N ASP A 2 -16.73 14.38 -22.54
CA ASP A 2 -15.91 14.34 -21.32
C ASP A 2 -16.34 13.12 -20.51
N SER A 3 -15.49 12.09 -20.50
CA SER A 3 -15.60 10.99 -19.55
C SER A 3 -15.15 11.52 -18.18
N CYS A 4 -16.10 12.03 -17.40
CA CYS A 4 -15.92 12.25 -15.97
C CYS A 4 -15.59 10.88 -15.35
N GLN A 5 -14.30 10.61 -15.11
CA GLN A 5 -13.87 9.48 -14.31
C GLN A 5 -14.25 9.81 -12.86
N ALA A 6 -15.35 9.24 -12.40
CA ALA A 6 -15.74 9.33 -11.00
C ALA A 6 -14.61 8.76 -10.13
N SER A 7 -13.99 9.63 -9.35
CA SER A 7 -12.95 9.22 -8.39
C SER A 7 -13.61 8.36 -7.33
N THR A 8 -13.19 7.11 -7.25
CA THR A 8 -13.69 6.20 -6.22
C THR A 8 -12.85 6.39 -4.96
N PHE A 9 -13.47 6.91 -3.91
CA PHE A 9 -12.91 6.96 -2.56
C PHE A 9 -13.43 5.75 -1.79
N SER A 10 -12.53 4.91 -1.31
CA SER A 10 -12.88 3.73 -0.53
C SER A 10 -12.30 3.87 0.87
N VAL A 11 -13.13 3.61 1.88
CA VAL A 11 -12.71 3.56 3.29
C VAL A 11 -12.77 2.11 3.74
N ILE A 12 -11.67 1.59 4.21
CA ILE A 12 -11.58 0.27 4.85
C ILE A 12 -11.35 0.53 6.33
N ILE A 13 -12.24 0.01 7.17
CA ILE A 13 -12.21 0.24 8.61
C ILE A 13 -11.83 -1.07 9.28
N VAL A 14 -10.83 -1.03 10.14
CA VAL A 14 -10.38 -2.20 10.90
C VAL A 14 -10.80 -2.04 12.34
N ARG A 15 -11.60 -2.98 12.84
CA ARG A 15 -12.07 -3.04 14.23
C ARG A 15 -11.38 -4.16 14.98
N GLY A 16 -10.75 -3.85 16.09
CA GLY A 16 -10.19 -4.83 17.02
C GLY A 16 -9.41 -4.12 18.11
N SER A 17 -9.65 -4.42 19.37
CA SER A 17 -8.83 -3.89 20.44
C SER A 17 -7.40 -4.44 20.27
N VAL A 18 -6.40 -3.57 20.40
CA VAL A 18 -4.98 -3.95 20.39
C VAL A 18 -4.69 -5.11 21.35
N ALA A 19 -5.48 -5.22 22.42
CA ALA A 19 -5.42 -6.32 23.39
C ALA A 19 -5.91 -7.67 22.81
N SER A 20 -6.83 -7.67 21.83
CA SER A 20 -7.31 -8.90 21.16
C SER A 20 -6.41 -9.36 20.03
N TRP A 21 -5.45 -8.54 19.63
CA TRP A 21 -4.49 -8.79 18.56
C TRP A 21 -3.17 -9.37 19.08
N ARG A 22 -3.10 -9.71 20.38
CA ARG A 22 -1.90 -10.36 20.94
C ARG A 22 -1.68 -11.67 20.19
N VAL A 23 -0.53 -11.76 19.52
CA VAL A 23 0.04 -13.02 19.05
C VAL A 23 0.02 -13.96 20.25
N ARG A 24 -0.68 -15.08 20.15
CA ARG A 24 -0.66 -16.09 21.21
C ARG A 24 0.78 -16.56 21.39
N PRO A 25 1.30 -16.62 22.65
CA PRO A 25 2.69 -17.00 22.90
C PRO A 25 3.06 -18.43 22.46
N ASP A 26 2.07 -19.22 22.06
CA ASP A 26 2.15 -20.60 21.62
C ASP A 26 2.18 -20.79 20.09
N MET A 27 2.18 -19.71 19.33
CA MET A 27 2.29 -19.80 17.86
C MET A 27 3.76 -19.88 17.42
N PRO A 28 4.15 -20.84 16.57
CA PRO A 28 5.49 -20.91 16.04
C PRO A 28 5.82 -19.63 15.25
N GLU A 29 7.06 -19.14 15.40
CA GLU A 29 7.57 -17.88 14.81
C GLU A 29 7.29 -17.69 13.32
N GLN A 30 7.00 -18.77 12.60
CA GLN A 30 6.70 -18.76 11.16
C GLN A 30 5.28 -18.32 10.78
N ARG A 31 4.37 -18.07 11.73
CA ARG A 31 2.98 -17.63 11.49
C ARG A 31 2.66 -16.20 11.94
N ALA A 32 3.64 -15.34 12.03
CA ALA A 32 3.43 -13.92 12.34
C ALA A 32 2.82 -13.09 11.17
N ALA A 33 2.47 -13.72 10.06
CA ALA A 33 1.77 -13.05 8.96
C ALA A 33 0.26 -13.26 9.13
N MET A 34 -0.46 -12.20 9.51
CA MET A 34 -1.90 -12.18 9.44
C MET A 34 -2.30 -12.38 7.97
N THR A 35 -3.05 -13.43 7.68
CA THR A 35 -3.52 -13.73 6.33
C THR A 35 -4.57 -12.70 5.89
N ILE A 36 -4.77 -12.55 4.58
CA ILE A 36 -5.86 -11.73 4.03
C ILE A 36 -7.23 -12.19 4.55
N GLN A 37 -7.40 -13.48 4.83
CA GLN A 37 -8.63 -14.01 5.40
C GLN A 37 -8.85 -13.52 6.84
N GLU A 38 -7.81 -13.45 7.64
CA GLU A 38 -7.87 -12.90 9.00
C GLU A 38 -8.11 -11.39 8.98
N LEU A 39 -7.49 -10.65 8.05
CA LEU A 39 -7.81 -9.24 7.79
C LEU A 39 -9.27 -9.05 7.36
N ARG A 40 -9.80 -9.91 6.49
CA ARG A 40 -11.21 -9.86 6.08
C ARG A 40 -12.17 -10.13 7.22
N ALA A 41 -11.79 -10.92 8.21
CA ALA A 41 -12.63 -11.23 9.36
C ALA A 41 -12.80 -10.03 10.32
N ILE A 42 -11.88 -9.07 10.30
CA ILE A 42 -11.86 -7.91 11.19
C ILE A 42 -12.00 -6.57 10.44
N ALA A 43 -11.88 -6.57 9.10
CA ALA A 43 -12.04 -5.39 8.27
C ALA A 43 -13.48 -5.31 7.75
N VAL A 44 -14.18 -4.24 8.09
CA VAL A 44 -15.48 -3.91 7.49
C VAL A 44 -15.24 -2.89 6.37
N PRO A 45 -15.29 -3.30 5.08
CA PRO A 45 -15.14 -2.34 4.00
C PRO A 45 -16.39 -1.47 3.90
N VAL A 46 -16.24 -0.19 4.14
CA VAL A 46 -17.27 0.81 3.80
C VAL A 46 -16.84 1.45 2.48
N ILE A 47 -17.50 1.10 1.39
CA ILE A 47 -17.24 1.67 0.07
C ILE A 47 -18.13 2.90 -0.09
N VAL A 48 -17.54 4.07 0.05
CA VAL A 48 -18.21 5.32 -0.31
C VAL A 48 -17.80 5.67 -1.74
N ARG A 49 -18.70 5.51 -2.69
CA ARG A 49 -18.51 6.04 -4.05
C ARG A 49 -18.86 7.52 -4.01
N THR A 50 -17.87 8.36 -4.20
CA THR A 50 -18.08 9.81 -4.18
C THR A 50 -18.42 10.34 -5.57
N THR A 51 -19.62 10.91 -5.70
CA THR A 51 -19.87 12.05 -6.57
C THR A 51 -19.50 13.33 -5.81
N GLU A 52 -19.34 14.47 -6.46
CA GLU A 52 -19.02 15.75 -5.80
C GLU A 52 -19.95 16.03 -4.61
N ASP A 53 -21.23 15.67 -4.71
CA ASP A 53 -22.23 15.84 -3.65
C ASP A 53 -21.95 15.00 -2.38
N MET A 54 -21.23 13.88 -2.51
CA MET A 54 -20.91 12.97 -1.40
C MET A 54 -19.61 13.35 -0.67
N LEU A 55 -18.79 14.24 -1.21
CA LEU A 55 -17.57 14.71 -0.54
C LEU A 55 -17.88 15.37 0.80
N SER A 56 -19.06 15.99 0.94
CA SER A 56 -19.53 16.57 2.20
C SER A 56 -19.76 15.55 3.32
N LEU A 57 -19.96 14.29 2.99
CA LEU A 57 -20.20 13.20 3.97
C LEU A 57 -18.89 12.57 4.49
N VAL A 58 -17.77 12.75 3.79
CA VAL A 58 -16.47 12.18 4.16
C VAL A 58 -16.03 12.56 5.57
N PRO A 59 -16.17 13.83 6.02
CA PRO A 59 -15.77 14.20 7.37
C PRO A 59 -16.52 13.45 8.45
N ASP A 60 -17.82 13.30 8.31
CA ASP A 60 -18.67 12.65 9.32
C ASP A 60 -18.42 11.14 9.33
N THR A 61 -18.29 10.52 8.16
CA THR A 61 -17.90 9.11 8.02
C THR A 61 -16.56 8.82 8.71
N LEU A 62 -15.55 9.68 8.52
CA LEU A 62 -14.23 9.49 9.15
C LEU A 62 -14.30 9.72 10.66
N ARG A 63 -15.09 10.71 11.15
CA ARG A 63 -15.27 10.92 12.60
C ARG A 63 -15.98 9.75 13.26
N GLU A 64 -17.03 9.23 12.63
CA GLU A 64 -17.77 8.07 13.11
C GLU A 64 -16.88 6.84 13.15
N ALA A 65 -16.16 6.58 12.06
CA ALA A 65 -15.19 5.49 11.99
C ALA A 65 -14.12 5.58 13.09
N ALA A 66 -13.62 6.79 13.37
CA ALA A 66 -12.56 6.99 14.37
C ALA A 66 -13.01 6.77 15.82
N ARG A 67 -14.33 6.76 16.10
CA ARG A 67 -14.86 6.49 17.45
C ARG A 67 -14.85 5.02 17.81
N ASP A 68 -15.05 4.18 16.81
CA ASP A 68 -15.34 2.75 17.02
C ASP A 68 -14.23 1.82 16.49
N HIS A 69 -13.16 2.39 15.89
CA HIS A 69 -12.13 1.60 15.22
C HIS A 69 -10.74 2.11 15.54
N ASP A 70 -9.76 1.21 15.51
CA ASP A 70 -8.35 1.53 15.80
C ASP A 70 -7.60 2.06 14.59
N VAL A 71 -8.01 1.63 13.38
CA VAL A 71 -7.33 1.96 12.12
C VAL A 71 -8.33 2.23 11.00
N ILE A 72 -8.07 3.27 10.24
CA ILE A 72 -8.81 3.66 9.04
C ILE A 72 -7.83 3.63 7.86
N LEU A 73 -8.19 2.87 6.83
CA LEU A 73 -7.48 2.86 5.55
C LEU A 73 -8.36 3.52 4.49
N THR A 74 -7.84 4.51 3.79
CA THR A 74 -8.53 5.09 2.64
C THR A 74 -7.78 4.82 1.36
N SER A 75 -8.48 4.60 0.25
CA SER A 75 -7.91 4.54 -1.09
C SER A 75 -8.51 5.66 -1.93
N GLY A 76 -7.66 6.52 -2.47
CA GLY A 76 -8.05 7.76 -3.13
C GLY A 76 -7.99 8.99 -2.20
N GLY A 77 -8.31 10.15 -2.75
CA GLY A 77 -8.36 11.41 -2.00
C GLY A 77 -7.02 11.97 -1.51
N VAL A 78 -5.88 11.40 -1.92
CA VAL A 78 -4.54 11.87 -1.54
C VAL A 78 -3.72 12.37 -2.74
N SER A 79 -4.31 12.46 -3.94
CA SER A 79 -3.66 12.91 -5.18
C SER A 79 -3.76 14.44 -5.37
N VAL A 80 -2.82 15.01 -6.12
CA VAL A 80 -2.79 16.45 -6.43
C VAL A 80 -3.84 16.79 -7.50
N GLY A 81 -4.92 17.45 -7.16
CA GLY A 81 -5.95 17.90 -8.11
C GLY A 81 -7.36 17.85 -7.56
N GLU A 82 -7.81 16.73 -7.02
CA GLU A 82 -9.04 16.60 -6.20
C GLU A 82 -8.70 16.58 -4.71
N ALA A 83 -7.42 16.62 -4.41
CA ALA A 83 -6.78 16.38 -3.13
C ALA A 83 -6.88 17.53 -2.15
N ASP A 84 -7.17 18.75 -2.58
CA ASP A 84 -7.21 19.88 -1.66
C ASP A 84 -8.36 19.71 -0.67
N PHE A 85 -9.53 19.27 -1.13
CA PHE A 85 -10.68 19.08 -0.23
C PHE A 85 -10.45 17.92 0.76
N THR A 86 -10.03 16.75 0.31
CA THR A 86 -9.81 15.61 1.20
C THR A 86 -8.65 15.87 2.16
N ARG A 87 -7.62 16.56 1.69
CA ARG A 87 -6.49 17.00 2.52
C ARG A 87 -6.93 17.95 3.62
N ASP A 88 -7.72 18.98 3.28
CA ASP A 88 -8.25 19.97 4.23
C ASP A 88 -9.18 19.31 5.24
N VAL A 89 -10.02 18.39 4.80
CA VAL A 89 -10.90 17.61 5.67
C VAL A 89 -10.07 16.78 6.66
N MET A 90 -9.12 16.00 6.19
CA MET A 90 -8.28 15.17 7.06
C MET A 90 -7.46 16.00 8.04
N ALA A 91 -6.91 17.15 7.61
CA ALA A 91 -6.18 18.07 8.48
C ALA A 91 -7.06 18.70 9.57
N ARG A 92 -8.36 18.89 9.31
CA ARG A 92 -9.34 19.40 10.31
C ARG A 92 -9.83 18.31 11.28
N LEU A 93 -9.72 17.05 10.91
CA LEU A 93 -10.20 15.92 11.72
C LEU A 93 -9.16 15.42 12.73
N GLY A 94 -7.88 15.75 12.54
CA GLY A 94 -6.83 15.32 13.43
C GLY A 94 -5.43 15.68 12.93
N ASP A 95 -4.42 15.09 13.55
CA ASP A 95 -3.02 15.28 13.20
C ASP A 95 -2.63 14.38 12.02
N VAL A 96 -3.01 14.79 10.81
CA VAL A 96 -2.73 14.03 9.58
C VAL A 96 -1.69 14.77 8.74
N LEU A 97 -0.59 14.07 8.43
CA LEU A 97 0.49 14.54 7.59
C LEU A 97 0.38 13.95 6.18
N PHE A 98 0.62 14.77 5.18
CA PHE A 98 0.62 14.39 3.76
C PHE A 98 2.02 14.36 3.19
N TRP A 99 2.39 13.25 2.59
CA TRP A 99 3.74 12.99 2.10
C TRP A 99 3.76 12.82 0.59
N LYS A 100 4.86 13.29 -0.01
CA LYS A 100 5.24 12.96 -1.38
C LYS A 100 6.43 12.00 -1.31
N LEU A 101 6.14 10.71 -1.24
CA LEU A 101 7.17 9.69 -1.12
C LEU A 101 8.06 9.62 -2.36
N ALA A 102 9.36 9.40 -2.15
CA ALA A 102 10.32 9.21 -3.24
C ALA A 102 10.24 7.78 -3.81
N MET A 103 9.05 7.39 -4.25
CA MET A 103 8.76 6.08 -4.82
C MET A 103 7.89 6.15 -6.08
N LYS A 104 7.84 5.04 -6.83
CA LYS A 104 7.00 4.87 -8.02
C LYS A 104 6.60 3.39 -8.17
N PRO A 105 5.28 3.10 -8.33
CA PRO A 105 4.15 4.00 -8.09
C PRO A 105 3.92 4.29 -6.61
N GLY A 106 2.93 5.15 -6.27
CA GLY A 106 2.53 5.36 -4.88
C GLY A 106 3.13 6.61 -4.22
N ARG A 107 3.40 7.67 -4.99
CA ARG A 107 3.99 8.91 -4.48
C ARG A 107 3.17 9.63 -3.40
N PRO A 108 1.82 9.83 -3.55
CA PRO A 108 1.03 10.48 -2.52
C PRO A 108 0.70 9.47 -1.39
N PHE A 109 0.81 9.92 -0.15
CA PHE A 109 0.53 9.13 1.04
C PHE A 109 0.11 10.07 2.18
N ALA A 110 -0.89 9.68 2.97
CA ALA A 110 -1.26 10.39 4.18
C ALA A 110 -1.18 9.44 5.38
N PHE A 111 -0.74 9.97 6.51
CA PHE A 111 -0.62 9.21 7.75
C PHE A 111 -0.84 10.12 8.93
N GLY A 112 -1.54 9.63 9.95
CA GLY A 112 -1.79 10.39 11.16
C GLY A 112 -2.84 9.76 12.06
N ARG A 113 -3.46 10.59 12.91
CA ARG A 113 -4.55 10.20 13.79
C ARG A 113 -5.77 11.07 13.57
N ILE A 114 -6.95 10.48 13.64
CA ILE A 114 -8.25 11.15 13.65
C ILE A 114 -8.88 10.97 15.03
N GLY A 115 -9.37 12.06 15.63
CA GLY A 115 -9.98 12.03 16.96
C GLY A 115 -8.99 12.28 18.10
N GLY A 116 -7.83 12.90 17.83
CA GLY A 116 -6.83 13.25 18.84
C GLY A 116 -5.85 12.11 19.16
N HIS A 117 -5.14 12.26 20.31
CA HIS A 117 -4.05 11.36 20.71
C HIS A 117 -4.47 9.87 20.82
N ASP A 118 -5.67 9.61 21.31
CA ASP A 118 -6.22 8.26 21.50
C ASP A 118 -7.13 7.82 20.35
N GLY A 119 -7.22 8.64 19.29
CA GLY A 119 -8.05 8.37 18.12
C GLY A 119 -7.47 7.32 17.18
N ALA A 120 -8.24 6.99 16.14
CA ALA A 120 -7.86 5.99 15.16
C ALA A 120 -6.66 6.41 14.30
N TRP A 121 -5.79 5.46 13.98
CA TRP A 121 -4.74 5.66 12.99
C TRP A 121 -5.34 5.76 11.58
N LEU A 122 -4.91 6.75 10.82
CA LEU A 122 -5.29 6.91 9.42
C LEU A 122 -4.12 6.62 8.49
N PHE A 123 -4.36 5.78 7.47
CA PHE A 123 -3.49 5.58 6.32
C PHE A 123 -4.25 5.97 5.06
N GLY A 124 -3.89 7.10 4.47
CA GLY A 124 -4.41 7.55 3.18
C GLY A 124 -3.54 7.01 2.04
N LEU A 125 -4.08 6.05 1.29
CA LEU A 125 -3.38 5.38 0.19
C LEU A 125 -3.75 6.02 -1.15
N PRO A 126 -2.90 5.88 -2.18
CA PRO A 126 -3.22 6.34 -3.53
C PRO A 126 -4.51 5.74 -4.07
N GLY A 127 -5.16 6.41 -5.02
CA GLY A 127 -6.39 5.89 -5.67
C GLY A 127 -6.12 4.87 -6.77
N ASN A 128 -4.94 4.90 -7.40
CA ASN A 128 -4.59 3.91 -8.43
C ASN A 128 -4.33 2.53 -7.81
N PRO A 129 -4.99 1.46 -8.27
CA PRO A 129 -4.98 0.15 -7.61
C PRO A 129 -3.58 -0.41 -7.33
N VAL A 130 -2.69 -0.40 -8.30
CA VAL A 130 -1.32 -0.90 -8.13
C VAL A 130 -0.54 -0.03 -7.13
N ALA A 131 -0.72 1.29 -7.18
CA ALA A 131 -0.09 2.21 -6.23
C ALA A 131 -0.61 2.01 -4.81
N THR A 132 -1.92 1.76 -4.66
CA THR A 132 -2.57 1.43 -3.38
C THR A 132 -1.97 0.16 -2.78
N MET A 133 -1.87 -0.92 -3.57
CA MET A 133 -1.31 -2.20 -3.12
C MET A 133 0.14 -2.04 -2.66
N ILE A 134 0.97 -1.37 -3.46
CA ILE A 134 2.38 -1.15 -3.10
C ILE A 134 2.50 -0.28 -1.85
N ALA A 135 1.75 0.82 -1.75
CA ALA A 135 1.76 1.67 -0.56
C ALA A 135 1.26 0.91 0.69
N PHE A 136 0.27 0.03 0.53
CA PHE A 136 -0.18 -0.84 1.60
C PHE A 136 0.94 -1.79 2.07
N TYR A 137 1.57 -2.52 1.17
CA TYR A 137 2.60 -3.50 1.50
C TYR A 137 3.86 -2.87 2.11
N GLN A 138 4.25 -1.68 1.64
CA GLN A 138 5.47 -1.04 2.08
C GLN A 138 5.31 -0.22 3.37
N PHE A 139 4.10 0.30 3.66
CA PHE A 139 3.88 1.21 4.79
C PHE A 139 2.76 0.77 5.73
N ALA A 140 1.54 0.57 5.22
CA ALA A 140 0.40 0.28 6.09
C ALA A 140 0.53 -1.10 6.76
N ARG A 141 0.87 -2.15 5.99
CA ARG A 141 1.01 -3.51 6.52
C ARG A 141 2.05 -3.63 7.65
N PRO A 142 3.29 -3.13 7.53
CA PRO A 142 4.25 -3.16 8.63
C PRO A 142 3.74 -2.44 9.88
N ALA A 143 3.09 -1.29 9.71
CA ALA A 143 2.50 -0.56 10.84
C ALA A 143 1.35 -1.33 11.49
N LEU A 144 0.47 -1.99 10.71
CA LEU A 144 -0.59 -2.85 11.22
C LEU A 144 -0.02 -4.04 12.01
N LEU A 145 1.02 -4.69 11.49
CA LEU A 145 1.71 -5.77 12.22
C LEU A 145 2.29 -5.26 13.54
N ARG A 146 2.90 -4.07 13.53
CA ARG A 146 3.41 -3.45 14.77
C ARG A 146 2.30 -3.15 15.77
N LEU A 147 1.18 -2.60 15.32
CA LEU A 147 0.00 -2.36 16.15
C LEU A 147 -0.60 -3.67 16.68
N ALA A 148 -0.52 -4.75 15.92
CA ALA A 148 -0.94 -6.09 16.33
C ALA A 148 0.03 -6.76 17.33
N GLY A 149 1.13 -6.11 17.69
CA GLY A 149 2.09 -6.60 18.69
C GLY A 149 3.28 -7.37 18.13
N VAL A 150 3.46 -7.43 16.81
CA VAL A 150 4.66 -8.03 16.21
C VAL A 150 5.86 -7.14 16.47
N ASP A 151 6.91 -7.69 17.09
CA ASP A 151 8.13 -6.96 17.44
C ASP A 151 9.36 -7.90 17.46
N PRO A 152 10.38 -7.67 16.61
CA PRO A 152 10.41 -6.66 15.54
C PRO A 152 9.56 -7.06 14.33
N VAL A 153 9.05 -6.06 13.60
CA VAL A 153 8.47 -6.28 12.26
C VAL A 153 9.62 -6.38 11.27
N ALA A 154 9.89 -7.58 10.77
CA ALA A 154 10.93 -7.78 9.77
C ALA A 154 10.54 -7.14 8.43
N PRO A 155 11.48 -6.47 7.74
CA PRO A 155 11.25 -6.02 6.37
C PRO A 155 11.04 -7.23 5.45
N PRO A 156 10.28 -7.09 4.35
CA PRO A 156 10.15 -8.14 3.36
C PRO A 156 11.54 -8.57 2.85
N PRO A 157 11.81 -9.88 2.74
CA PRO A 157 13.09 -10.36 2.22
C PRO A 157 13.24 -9.95 0.75
N LEU A 158 14.45 -9.54 0.39
CA LEU A 158 14.84 -9.27 -0.99
C LEU A 158 15.72 -10.42 -1.48
N LEU A 159 15.40 -10.95 -2.65
CA LEU A 159 16.19 -11.97 -3.35
C LEU A 159 16.96 -11.29 -4.48
N ASP A 160 18.17 -11.80 -4.77
CA ASP A 160 18.94 -11.40 -5.94
C ASP A 160 18.51 -12.23 -7.16
N ALA A 161 18.18 -11.56 -8.26
CA ALA A 161 17.87 -12.18 -9.55
C ALA A 161 18.53 -11.42 -10.69
N ARG A 162 18.71 -12.07 -11.84
CA ARG A 162 19.21 -11.40 -13.04
C ARG A 162 18.04 -10.88 -13.88
N SER A 163 18.12 -9.62 -14.31
CA SER A 163 17.11 -9.08 -15.24
C SER A 163 17.22 -9.77 -16.59
N SER A 164 16.14 -10.38 -17.09
CA SER A 164 16.13 -11.00 -18.43
C SER A 164 16.02 -10.01 -19.57
N GLY A 165 15.77 -8.73 -19.28
CA GLY A 165 15.64 -7.65 -20.27
C GLY A 165 16.07 -6.30 -19.73
N ALA A 166 16.20 -5.31 -20.61
CA ALA A 166 16.56 -3.96 -20.20
C ALA A 166 15.39 -3.26 -19.50
N ILE A 167 15.69 -2.57 -18.40
CA ILE A 167 14.72 -1.77 -17.63
C ILE A 167 15.20 -0.32 -17.65
N ARG A 168 14.33 0.60 -18.11
CA ARG A 168 14.62 2.02 -18.09
C ARG A 168 14.20 2.62 -16.76
N LYS A 169 15.13 3.31 -16.10
CA LYS A 169 14.91 4.00 -14.83
C LYS A 169 15.69 5.31 -14.78
N ALA A 170 15.04 6.34 -14.24
CA ALA A 170 15.70 7.59 -13.86
C ALA A 170 16.04 7.54 -12.35
N PRO A 171 17.17 8.10 -11.89
CA PRO A 171 17.52 8.17 -10.48
C PRO A 171 16.54 9.05 -9.68
N GLY A 172 16.64 9.00 -8.35
CA GLY A 172 15.94 9.88 -7.42
C GLY A 172 14.69 9.27 -6.76
N ARG A 173 14.26 8.06 -7.19
CA ARG A 173 13.12 7.37 -6.55
C ARG A 173 13.35 5.87 -6.53
N THR A 174 12.84 5.20 -5.51
CA THR A 174 12.68 3.74 -5.52
C THR A 174 11.53 3.36 -6.45
N GLU A 175 11.77 2.46 -7.41
CA GLU A 175 10.73 1.95 -8.30
C GLU A 175 10.41 0.49 -7.97
N PHE A 176 9.11 0.20 -7.86
CA PHE A 176 8.54 -1.15 -7.69
C PHE A 176 7.87 -1.56 -9.00
N LEU A 177 8.54 -2.37 -9.77
CA LEU A 177 8.03 -2.87 -11.05
C LEU A 177 7.44 -4.26 -10.87
N ARG A 178 6.30 -4.52 -11.52
CA ARG A 178 5.72 -5.88 -11.52
C ARG A 178 6.59 -6.79 -12.36
N GLY A 179 6.98 -7.92 -11.78
CA GLY A 179 7.86 -8.88 -12.41
C GLY A 179 7.38 -10.31 -12.27
N VAL A 180 7.90 -11.16 -13.13
CA VAL A 180 7.79 -12.61 -13.01
C VAL A 180 9.18 -13.14 -12.75
N LEU A 181 9.38 -13.65 -11.53
CA LEU A 181 10.57 -14.38 -11.14
C LEU A 181 10.43 -15.85 -11.59
N PHE A 182 11.46 -16.39 -12.18
CA PHE A 182 11.54 -17.77 -12.66
C PHE A 182 12.99 -18.28 -12.60
N GLU A 183 13.15 -19.58 -12.60
CA GLU A 183 14.45 -20.21 -12.69
C GLU A 183 14.78 -20.54 -14.15
N ALA A 184 15.99 -20.18 -14.59
CA ALA A 184 16.53 -20.59 -15.88
C ALA A 184 18.06 -20.75 -15.78
N ASP A 185 18.60 -21.78 -16.39
CA ASP A 185 20.04 -22.12 -16.41
C ASP A 185 20.67 -22.18 -15.00
N GLY A 186 19.90 -22.66 -14.00
CA GLY A 186 20.34 -22.77 -12.61
C GLY A 186 20.45 -21.43 -11.86
N HIS A 187 19.86 -20.37 -12.40
CA HIS A 187 19.84 -19.05 -11.81
C HIS A 187 18.45 -18.44 -11.74
N TRP A 188 18.20 -17.65 -10.71
CA TRP A 188 17.01 -16.81 -10.64
C TRP A 188 17.08 -15.70 -11.67
N GLN A 189 16.06 -15.63 -12.51
CA GLN A 189 15.88 -14.57 -13.49
C GLN A 189 14.53 -13.89 -13.28
N VAL A 190 14.45 -12.62 -13.61
CA VAL A 190 13.21 -11.85 -13.52
C VAL A 190 12.97 -11.07 -14.81
N ARG A 191 11.73 -11.11 -15.29
CA ARG A 191 11.26 -10.27 -16.39
C ARG A 191 10.16 -9.33 -15.91
N SER A 192 10.13 -8.12 -16.44
CA SER A 192 9.01 -7.20 -16.25
C SER A 192 7.75 -7.73 -16.93
N THR A 193 6.57 -7.49 -16.33
CA THR A 193 5.26 -7.86 -16.92
C THR A 193 4.82 -6.92 -18.06
N GLY A 194 5.73 -6.11 -18.64
CA GLY A 194 5.43 -5.18 -19.73
C GLY A 194 4.97 -3.82 -19.21
N ALA A 195 3.71 -3.43 -19.49
CA ALA A 195 3.21 -2.11 -19.11
C ALA A 195 3.17 -1.89 -17.59
N GLN A 196 3.91 -0.87 -17.12
CA GLN A 196 4.11 -0.57 -15.70
C GLN A 196 3.26 0.62 -15.19
N GLY A 197 2.14 0.95 -15.86
CA GLY A 197 1.21 1.99 -15.41
C GLY A 197 0.56 1.65 -14.05
N SER A 198 0.38 2.64 -13.20
CA SER A 198 -0.19 2.45 -11.85
C SER A 198 -1.67 2.04 -11.84
N GLY A 199 -2.38 2.23 -12.95
CA GLY A 199 -3.77 1.82 -13.14
C GLY A 199 -3.93 0.44 -13.81
N ILE A 200 -2.85 -0.23 -14.23
CA ILE A 200 -2.91 -1.49 -14.97
C ILE A 200 -2.92 -2.66 -13.98
N LEU A 201 -4.09 -3.00 -13.48
CA LEU A 201 -4.25 -4.06 -12.48
C LEU A 201 -3.91 -5.45 -13.02
N SER A 202 -4.11 -5.73 -14.31
CA SER A 202 -3.73 -6.99 -14.95
C SER A 202 -2.24 -7.29 -14.78
N SER A 203 -1.38 -6.27 -14.76
CA SER A 203 0.04 -6.46 -14.53
C SER A 203 0.40 -7.01 -13.13
N MET A 204 -0.50 -6.85 -12.14
CA MET A 204 -0.37 -7.49 -10.83
C MET A 204 -0.78 -8.95 -10.87
N ALA A 205 -1.84 -9.29 -11.64
CA ALA A 205 -2.28 -10.67 -11.80
C ALA A 205 -1.24 -11.55 -12.52
N ASP A 206 -0.50 -10.96 -13.44
CA ASP A 206 0.55 -11.63 -14.20
C ASP A 206 1.89 -11.73 -13.43
N ALA A 207 2.04 -11.00 -12.34
CA ALA A 207 3.28 -10.92 -11.57
C ALA A 207 3.28 -11.89 -10.38
N ASN A 208 4.46 -12.32 -9.97
CA ASN A 208 4.70 -13.04 -8.71
C ASN A 208 5.68 -12.28 -7.78
N CYS A 209 6.17 -11.12 -8.23
CA CYS A 209 7.14 -10.34 -7.48
C CYS A 209 7.12 -8.85 -7.88
N PHE A 210 7.74 -8.03 -7.02
CA PHE A 210 8.22 -6.71 -7.41
C PHE A 210 9.72 -6.75 -7.70
N ILE A 211 10.13 -6.17 -8.84
CA ILE A 211 11.53 -5.80 -9.07
C ILE A 211 11.73 -4.47 -8.35
N VAL A 212 12.65 -4.42 -7.40
CA VAL A 212 12.90 -3.25 -6.55
C VAL A 212 14.18 -2.57 -7.00
N LEU A 213 14.03 -1.37 -7.55
CA LEU A 213 15.16 -0.57 -8.02
C LEU A 213 15.34 0.64 -7.09
N GLY A 214 16.47 0.70 -6.40
CA GLY A 214 16.78 1.74 -5.42
C GLY A 214 16.87 3.15 -6.03
N PRO A 215 16.88 4.21 -5.20
CA PRO A 215 16.83 5.60 -5.68
C PRO A 215 18.06 5.97 -6.52
N ASP A 216 19.22 5.39 -6.23
CA ASP A 216 20.49 5.70 -6.92
C ASP A 216 20.71 4.85 -8.17
N GLN A 217 19.94 3.78 -8.36
CA GLN A 217 20.02 2.97 -9.57
C GLN A 217 19.52 3.76 -10.78
N THR A 218 20.17 3.51 -11.89
CA THR A 218 19.79 3.97 -13.23
C THR A 218 19.14 2.84 -14.02
N SER A 219 19.15 2.91 -15.35
CA SER A 219 18.69 1.83 -16.21
C SER A 219 19.50 0.55 -15.98
N VAL A 220 18.85 -0.59 -16.07
CA VAL A 220 19.41 -1.93 -15.92
C VAL A 220 19.46 -2.58 -17.29
N THR A 221 20.58 -3.23 -17.64
CA THR A 221 20.70 -4.02 -18.86
C THR A 221 20.34 -5.50 -18.60
N ALA A 222 20.10 -6.27 -19.66
CA ALA A 222 19.86 -7.70 -19.53
C ALA A 222 21.08 -8.40 -18.91
N GLY A 223 20.83 -9.30 -17.96
CA GLY A 223 21.84 -10.03 -17.20
C GLY A 223 22.35 -9.33 -15.93
N GLU A 224 22.09 -8.04 -15.76
CA GLU A 224 22.45 -7.33 -14.52
C GLU A 224 21.62 -7.78 -13.31
N PRO A 225 22.24 -7.79 -12.11
CA PRO A 225 21.54 -8.16 -10.88
C PRO A 225 20.54 -7.08 -10.46
N VAL A 226 19.39 -7.54 -9.98
CA VAL A 226 18.32 -6.70 -9.42
C VAL A 226 17.75 -7.35 -8.16
N ALA A 227 17.31 -6.53 -7.21
CA ALA A 227 16.60 -7.01 -6.04
C ALA A 227 15.14 -7.33 -6.38
N VAL A 228 14.63 -8.41 -5.83
CA VAL A 228 13.26 -8.90 -6.05
C VAL A 228 12.58 -9.16 -4.72
N GLN A 229 11.40 -8.61 -4.53
CA GLN A 229 10.50 -8.87 -3.42
C GLN A 229 9.37 -9.78 -3.88
N LEU A 230 9.28 -10.99 -3.34
CA LEU A 230 8.20 -11.93 -3.67
C LEU A 230 6.84 -11.46 -3.16
N PHE A 231 5.77 -11.92 -3.80
CA PHE A 231 4.39 -11.73 -3.31
C PHE A 231 4.02 -12.74 -2.23
N ASP A 232 4.77 -13.84 -2.08
CA ASP A 232 4.56 -14.81 -1.00
C ASP A 232 4.62 -14.13 0.37
N GLY A 233 3.59 -14.34 1.17
CA GLY A 233 3.42 -13.68 2.46
C GLY A 233 2.96 -12.22 2.38
N LEU A 234 2.70 -11.68 1.17
CA LEU A 234 2.06 -10.38 0.99
C LEU A 234 0.56 -10.53 0.69
N VAL A 235 0.14 -11.61 0.07
CA VAL A 235 -1.23 -11.91 -0.34
C VAL A 235 -1.66 -13.30 0.19
#